data_13ab2882b95a34413924b63ef9d16167
#
_entry.id   13ab2882b95a34413924b63ef9d16167
#
_cell.length_a   1.000
_cell.length_b   1.000
_cell.length_c   1.000
_cell.angle_alpha   90.00
_cell.angle_beta   90.00
_cell.angle_gamma   90.00
#
_symmetry.space_group_name_H-M   'P 1'
#
loop_
_entity.id
_entity.type
_entity.pdbx_description
1 polymer ?
#
loop_
_entity_poly.entity_id
_entity_poly.type
_entity_poly.pdbx_seq_one_letter_code
_entity_poly.pdbx_strand_id
1 'polypeptide(L)'
;MGIEVPTHAPGAKDQAAAMQLVTDTLSDKGFIVANADKLVNWARTGSLWPMTFGLACCAVEMIHAYMPRYDLDRFGVVPRGSPRQSDVMIVAGTLTNKMAPALRKVYDQMAEPRWVISMGSCANGGGYYHYSYSVVRGCDRVVPVDIYVPGCPPTAEALVYGFLQLQKKIRRTGTIAR
;
A
#
# COMPACT_ATOMS: atom_id res chain seq x y z
N MET A 1 -1.25 -17.49 50.32
CA MET A 1 -1.16 -16.12 49.77
C MET A 1 -1.34 -16.23 48.28
N GLY A 2 -2.58 -16.08 47.80
CA GLY A 2 -2.94 -16.14 46.40
C GLY A 2 -2.65 -14.79 45.74
N ILE A 3 -1.92 -14.79 44.64
CA ILE A 3 -1.70 -13.61 43.82
C ILE A 3 -2.96 -13.45 42.96
N GLU A 4 -3.81 -12.49 43.29
CA GLU A 4 -4.91 -12.11 42.43
C GLU A 4 -4.37 -11.44 41.18
N VAL A 5 -4.48 -12.11 40.04
CA VAL A 5 -4.18 -11.55 38.73
C VAL A 5 -5.36 -10.67 38.31
N PRO A 6 -5.18 -9.37 38.06
CA PRO A 6 -6.26 -8.52 37.63
C PRO A 6 -6.79 -8.96 36.26
N THR A 7 -8.07 -9.32 36.23
CA THR A 7 -8.78 -9.85 35.04
C THR A 7 -9.25 -8.77 34.04
N HIS A 8 -8.85 -7.53 34.25
CA HIS A 8 -9.23 -6.45 33.34
C HIS A 8 -8.02 -6.01 32.50
N ALA A 9 -8.07 -6.27 31.21
CA ALA A 9 -7.11 -5.70 30.27
C ALA A 9 -7.23 -4.16 30.33
N PRO A 10 -6.14 -3.42 30.52
CA PRO A 10 -6.17 -1.97 30.62
C PRO A 10 -6.73 -1.40 29.32
N GLY A 11 -7.65 -0.41 29.42
CA GLY A 11 -8.26 0.24 28.26
C GLY A 11 -7.20 0.91 27.39
N ALA A 12 -7.48 1.10 26.11
CA ALA A 12 -6.52 1.70 25.15
C ALA A 12 -5.98 3.08 25.61
N LYS A 13 -6.74 3.83 26.40
CA LYS A 13 -6.33 5.12 27.01
C LYS A 13 -5.31 4.92 28.13
N ASP A 14 -5.51 3.89 28.94
CA ASP A 14 -4.60 3.57 30.06
C ASP A 14 -3.25 3.03 29.56
N GLN A 15 -3.28 2.26 28.45
CA GLN A 15 -2.06 1.79 27.77
C GLN A 15 -1.27 2.95 27.15
N ALA A 16 -1.97 3.93 26.55
CA ALA A 16 -1.32 5.12 25.99
C ALA A 16 -0.69 6.00 27.06
N ALA A 17 -1.37 6.19 28.20
CA ALA A 17 -0.86 6.94 29.32
C ALA A 17 0.36 6.25 29.98
N ALA A 18 0.27 4.93 30.18
CA ALA A 18 1.39 4.13 30.70
C ALA A 18 2.61 4.18 29.77
N MET A 19 2.36 4.13 28.46
CA MET A 19 3.43 4.22 27.45
C MET A 19 4.10 5.60 27.43
N GLN A 20 3.32 6.68 27.60
CA GLN A 20 3.87 8.03 27.73
C GLN A 20 4.76 8.18 28.97
N LEU A 21 4.31 7.68 30.11
CA LEU A 21 5.02 7.74 31.37
C LEU A 21 6.36 6.97 31.31
N VAL A 22 6.37 5.81 30.66
CA VAL A 22 7.59 5.03 30.40
C VAL A 22 8.51 5.76 29.41
N THR A 23 7.94 6.41 28.38
CA THR A 23 8.72 7.17 27.41
C THR A 23 9.40 8.37 28.05
N ASP A 24 8.71 9.11 28.92
CA ASP A 24 9.24 10.27 29.63
C ASP A 24 10.35 9.88 30.64
N THR A 25 10.15 8.77 31.36
CA THR A 25 11.17 8.28 32.32
C THR A 25 12.40 7.70 31.66
N LEU A 26 12.28 7.17 30.43
CA LEU A 26 13.39 6.61 29.68
C LEU A 26 14.11 7.63 28.79
N SER A 27 13.43 8.73 28.39
CA SER A 27 14.05 9.82 27.63
C SER A 27 15.17 10.50 28.44
N ASP A 28 14.99 10.65 29.74
CA ASP A 28 16.01 11.16 30.66
C ASP A 28 17.25 10.26 30.76
N LYS A 29 17.11 8.98 30.41
CA LYS A 29 18.19 7.98 30.38
C LYS A 29 18.77 7.75 28.97
N GLY A 30 18.33 8.50 27.97
CA GLY A 30 18.83 8.39 26.59
C GLY A 30 18.28 7.21 25.80
N PHE A 31 17.16 6.59 26.22
CA PHE A 31 16.50 5.51 25.50
C PHE A 31 15.23 6.01 24.79
N ILE A 32 15.02 5.56 23.57
CA ILE A 32 13.78 5.80 22.81
C ILE A 32 12.91 4.54 22.89
N VAL A 33 11.72 4.67 23.50
CA VAL A 33 10.72 3.59 23.53
C VAL A 33 9.75 3.77 22.39
N ALA A 34 9.73 2.82 21.45
CA ALA A 34 8.79 2.80 20.35
C ALA A 34 7.92 1.53 20.39
N ASN A 35 6.66 1.67 19.98
CA ASN A 35 5.80 0.51 19.77
C ASN A 35 6.33 -0.31 18.58
N ALA A 36 6.43 -1.64 18.72
CA ALA A 36 6.90 -2.55 17.68
C ALA A 36 6.14 -2.37 16.36
N ASP A 37 4.81 -2.17 16.41
CA ASP A 37 4.01 -1.92 15.22
C ASP A 37 4.42 -0.64 14.49
N LYS A 38 4.72 0.43 15.22
CA LYS A 38 5.19 1.69 14.62
C LYS A 38 6.54 1.50 13.94
N LEU A 39 7.45 0.74 14.54
CA LEU A 39 8.76 0.44 13.97
C LEU A 39 8.63 -0.39 12.69
N VAL A 40 7.83 -1.44 12.71
CA VAL A 40 7.58 -2.29 11.54
C VAL A 40 6.91 -1.50 10.42
N ASN A 41 5.90 -0.69 10.72
CA ASN A 41 5.22 0.14 9.73
C ASN A 41 6.11 1.25 9.18
N TRP A 42 7.02 1.82 10.00
CA TRP A 42 8.04 2.75 9.53
C TRP A 42 8.98 2.07 8.52
N ALA A 43 9.48 0.87 8.82
CA ALA A 43 10.33 0.11 7.93
C ALA A 43 9.62 -0.25 6.62
N ARG A 44 8.36 -0.72 6.69
CA ARG A 44 7.54 -1.03 5.51
C ARG A 44 7.32 0.18 4.61
N THR A 45 7.03 1.35 5.20
CA THR A 45 6.80 2.57 4.42
C THR A 45 8.06 3.12 3.77
N GLY A 46 9.24 2.79 4.27
CA GLY A 46 10.52 3.19 3.70
C GLY A 46 10.99 2.32 2.53
N SER A 47 10.36 1.16 2.32
CA SER A 47 10.74 0.21 1.27
C SER A 47 9.47 -0.48 0.72
N LEU A 48 8.80 0.17 -0.23
CA LEU A 48 7.63 -0.35 -0.92
C LEU A 48 8.02 -0.70 -2.36
N TRP A 49 8.15 -1.96 -2.65
CA TRP A 49 8.56 -2.43 -3.98
C TRP A 49 7.33 -2.79 -4.83
N PRO A 50 7.01 -1.98 -5.85
CA PRO A 50 5.84 -2.22 -6.67
C PRO A 50 6.07 -3.23 -7.78
N MET A 51 5.10 -4.11 -7.96
CA MET A 51 4.88 -4.87 -9.18
C MET A 51 4.19 -3.96 -10.20
N THR A 52 4.87 -3.66 -11.30
CA THR A 52 4.37 -2.78 -12.35
C THR A 52 3.50 -3.58 -13.33
N PHE A 53 2.19 -3.58 -13.11
CA PHE A 53 1.24 -4.25 -13.99
C PHE A 53 0.71 -3.25 -15.03
N GLY A 54 1.53 -2.94 -16.02
CA GLY A 54 1.21 -1.99 -17.09
C GLY A 54 0.38 -2.64 -18.19
N LEU A 55 -0.85 -2.16 -18.39
CA LEU A 55 -1.81 -2.74 -19.34
C LEU A 55 -2.09 -1.84 -20.54
N ALA A 56 -1.99 -0.52 -20.37
CA ALA A 56 -2.32 0.47 -21.41
C ALA A 56 -1.57 1.79 -21.19
N CYS A 57 -2.15 2.91 -21.64
CA CYS A 57 -1.53 4.25 -21.59
C CYS A 57 -1.09 4.70 -20.19
N CYS A 58 -1.79 4.29 -19.12
CA CYS A 58 -1.37 4.61 -17.76
C CYS A 58 0.02 4.03 -17.40
N ALA A 59 0.46 2.98 -18.09
CA ALA A 59 1.80 2.42 -17.91
C ALA A 59 2.90 3.44 -18.26
N VAL A 60 2.67 4.31 -19.24
CA VAL A 60 3.63 5.35 -19.65
C VAL A 60 3.81 6.36 -18.52
N GLU A 61 2.72 6.84 -17.92
CA GLU A 61 2.78 7.76 -16.78
C GLU A 61 3.37 7.07 -15.54
N MET A 62 3.11 5.78 -15.36
CA MET A 62 3.76 4.99 -14.31
C MET A 62 5.28 4.94 -14.52
N ILE A 63 5.77 4.74 -15.75
CA ILE A 63 7.19 4.78 -16.09
C ILE A 63 7.75 6.18 -15.82
N HIS A 64 7.03 7.23 -16.18
CA HIS A 64 7.42 8.63 -15.92
C HIS A 64 7.68 8.89 -14.43
N ALA A 65 6.91 8.29 -13.53
CA ALA A 65 7.08 8.46 -12.10
C ALA A 65 8.42 7.90 -11.57
N TYR A 66 9.03 6.96 -12.29
CA TYR A 66 10.37 6.42 -11.96
C TYR A 66 11.50 7.15 -12.69
N MET A 67 11.18 8.03 -13.65
CA MET A 67 12.19 8.80 -14.38
C MET A 67 12.77 9.92 -13.51
N PRO A 68 13.93 10.50 -13.91
CA PRO A 68 14.70 11.46 -13.10
C PRO A 68 13.92 12.68 -12.59
N ARG A 69 12.84 13.07 -13.28
CA ARG A 69 12.04 14.24 -12.88
C ARG A 69 11.30 14.00 -11.55
N TYR A 70 10.80 12.80 -11.31
CA TYR A 70 9.99 12.47 -10.13
C TYR A 70 10.73 11.57 -9.16
N ASP A 71 11.50 10.63 -9.71
CA ASP A 71 12.44 9.76 -9.00
C ASP A 71 11.83 9.09 -7.75
N LEU A 72 10.90 8.18 -7.98
CA LEU A 72 10.27 7.41 -6.90
C LEU A 72 11.26 6.56 -6.10
N ASP A 73 12.44 6.24 -6.68
CA ASP A 73 13.49 5.48 -6.00
C ASP A 73 13.96 6.16 -4.71
N ARG A 74 14.02 7.50 -4.69
CA ARG A 74 14.38 8.28 -3.49
C ARG A 74 13.43 8.09 -2.32
N PHE A 75 12.19 7.63 -2.59
CA PHE A 75 11.21 7.29 -1.57
C PHE A 75 11.25 5.81 -1.16
N GLY A 76 12.23 5.04 -1.66
CA GLY A 76 12.33 3.61 -1.43
C GLY A 76 11.35 2.77 -2.26
N VAL A 77 10.82 3.34 -3.34
CA VAL A 77 9.83 2.69 -4.23
C VAL A 77 10.52 2.22 -5.49
N VAL A 78 11.04 0.99 -5.48
CA VAL A 78 11.80 0.42 -6.59
C VAL A 78 10.97 -0.61 -7.35
N PRO A 79 10.75 -0.45 -8.67
CA PRO A 79 9.91 -1.36 -9.45
C PRO A 79 10.54 -2.75 -9.55
N ARG A 80 9.71 -3.79 -9.45
CA ARG A 80 10.10 -5.19 -9.59
C ARG A 80 9.26 -5.89 -10.65
N GLY A 81 9.90 -6.78 -11.40
CA GLY A 81 9.22 -7.60 -12.42
C GLY A 81 8.64 -8.90 -11.90
N SER A 82 8.95 -9.28 -10.64
CA SER A 82 8.46 -10.52 -10.04
C SER A 82 7.46 -10.23 -8.92
N PRO A 83 6.28 -10.87 -8.90
CA PRO A 83 5.30 -10.70 -7.83
C PRO A 83 5.82 -11.17 -6.47
N ARG A 84 6.71 -12.15 -6.44
CA ARG A 84 7.29 -12.68 -5.19
C ARG A 84 8.28 -11.72 -4.52
N GLN A 85 8.76 -10.72 -5.24
CA GLN A 85 9.67 -9.69 -4.76
C GLN A 85 8.97 -8.33 -4.57
N SER A 86 7.64 -8.30 -4.67
CA SER A 86 6.87 -7.06 -4.67
C SER A 86 5.90 -7.02 -3.52
N ASP A 87 5.73 -5.84 -2.94
CA ASP A 87 4.83 -5.55 -1.81
C ASP A 87 3.55 -4.85 -2.27
N VAL A 88 3.63 -4.09 -3.36
CA VAL A 88 2.54 -3.30 -3.93
C VAL A 88 2.29 -3.71 -5.38
N MET A 89 1.04 -3.89 -5.79
CA MET A 89 0.67 -4.06 -7.19
C MET A 89 0.11 -2.75 -7.72
N ILE A 90 0.64 -2.26 -8.85
CA ILE A 90 0.07 -1.11 -9.57
C ILE A 90 -0.65 -1.64 -10.81
N VAL A 91 -1.96 -1.54 -10.82
CA VAL A 91 -2.77 -1.87 -12.01
C VAL A 91 -2.92 -0.61 -12.84
N ALA A 92 -2.13 -0.48 -13.90
CA ALA A 92 -2.03 0.73 -14.71
C ALA A 92 -2.61 0.51 -16.11
N GLY A 93 -3.90 0.73 -16.27
CA GLY A 93 -4.58 0.67 -17.57
C GLY A 93 -5.83 -0.17 -17.61
N THR A 94 -6.30 -0.47 -18.81
CA THR A 94 -7.55 -1.18 -19.07
C THR A 94 -7.41 -2.66 -18.78
N LEU A 95 -8.20 -3.18 -17.83
CA LEU A 95 -8.25 -4.60 -17.53
C LEU A 95 -9.30 -5.29 -18.44
N THR A 96 -8.84 -6.20 -19.27
CA THR A 96 -9.72 -7.01 -20.11
C THR A 96 -10.14 -8.30 -19.42
N ASN A 97 -11.27 -8.89 -19.84
CA ASN A 97 -11.75 -10.17 -19.33
C ASN A 97 -10.73 -11.31 -19.50
N LYS A 98 -9.96 -11.29 -20.60
CA LYS A 98 -8.89 -12.28 -20.83
C LYS A 98 -7.69 -12.09 -19.91
N MET A 99 -7.41 -10.84 -19.49
CA MET A 99 -6.28 -10.53 -18.60
C MET A 99 -6.63 -10.65 -17.12
N ALA A 100 -7.92 -10.59 -16.77
CA ALA A 100 -8.36 -10.65 -15.37
C ALA A 100 -7.86 -11.91 -14.61
N PRO A 101 -7.89 -13.13 -15.19
CA PRO A 101 -7.34 -14.31 -14.54
C PRO A 101 -5.83 -14.20 -14.29
N ALA A 102 -5.08 -13.59 -15.22
CA ALA A 102 -3.64 -13.36 -15.07
C ALA A 102 -3.36 -12.37 -13.95
N LEU A 103 -4.12 -11.26 -13.86
CA LEU A 103 -4.01 -10.31 -12.77
C LEU A 103 -4.24 -10.98 -11.41
N ARG A 104 -5.30 -11.79 -11.29
CA ARG A 104 -5.60 -12.53 -10.08
C ARG A 104 -4.46 -13.48 -9.70
N LYS A 105 -3.96 -14.24 -10.66
CA LYS A 105 -2.85 -15.19 -10.44
C LYS A 105 -1.58 -14.48 -9.96
N VAL A 106 -1.24 -13.34 -10.56
CA VAL A 106 -0.08 -12.53 -10.14
C VAL A 106 -0.28 -11.99 -8.73
N TYR A 107 -1.49 -11.50 -8.40
CA TYR A 107 -1.81 -11.02 -7.06
C TYR A 107 -1.67 -12.14 -6.02
N ASP A 108 -2.15 -13.35 -6.30
CA ASP A 108 -2.05 -14.49 -5.38
C ASP A 108 -0.60 -14.96 -5.16
N GLN A 109 0.31 -14.66 -6.11
CA GLN A 109 1.74 -14.96 -5.99
C GLN A 109 2.52 -13.92 -5.17
N MET A 110 1.93 -12.78 -4.86
CA MET A 110 2.58 -11.77 -3.99
C MET A 110 2.57 -12.24 -2.54
N ALA A 111 3.70 -11.98 -1.86
CA ALA A 111 3.80 -12.24 -0.42
C ALA A 111 2.93 -11.26 0.39
N GLU A 112 2.49 -11.67 1.57
CA GLU A 112 1.82 -10.78 2.51
C GLU A 112 2.86 -10.12 3.45
N PRO A 113 2.63 -8.87 3.84
CA PRO A 113 1.54 -7.97 3.49
C PRO A 113 1.66 -7.40 2.07
N ARG A 114 0.53 -7.29 1.37
CA ARG A 114 0.45 -6.81 -0.01
C ARG A 114 -0.63 -5.75 -0.17
N TRP A 115 -0.39 -4.77 -1.04
CA TRP A 115 -1.31 -3.66 -1.30
C TRP A 115 -1.54 -3.50 -2.79
N VAL A 116 -2.65 -2.90 -3.17
CA VAL A 116 -3.01 -2.66 -4.57
C VAL A 116 -3.34 -1.19 -4.80
N ILE A 117 -2.69 -0.59 -5.78
CA ILE A 117 -3.01 0.74 -6.32
C ILE A 117 -3.68 0.56 -7.67
N SER A 118 -4.91 1.03 -7.80
CA SER A 118 -5.62 1.12 -9.07
C SER A 118 -5.34 2.47 -9.71
N MET A 119 -4.66 2.47 -10.85
CA MET A 119 -4.22 3.68 -11.55
C MET A 119 -5.03 3.92 -12.82
N GLY A 120 -5.73 5.05 -12.84
CA GLY A 120 -6.48 5.53 -13.98
C GLY A 120 -7.92 5.05 -14.03
N SER A 121 -8.74 5.78 -14.78
CA SER A 121 -10.20 5.55 -14.88
C SER A 121 -10.55 4.14 -15.39
N CYS A 122 -9.74 3.58 -16.28
CA CYS A 122 -9.96 2.24 -16.80
C CYS A 122 -9.80 1.16 -15.73
N ALA A 123 -8.76 1.22 -14.91
CA ALA A 123 -8.55 0.29 -13.80
C ALA A 123 -9.59 0.52 -12.69
N ASN A 124 -9.97 1.78 -12.43
CA ASN A 124 -10.92 2.14 -11.37
C ASN A 124 -12.34 1.67 -11.64
N GLY A 125 -12.80 1.76 -12.89
CA GLY A 125 -14.21 1.45 -13.19
C GLY A 125 -14.51 1.16 -14.67
N GLY A 126 -13.49 0.82 -15.47
CA GLY A 126 -13.64 0.62 -16.92
C GLY A 126 -13.44 1.88 -17.75
N GLY A 127 -13.57 3.08 -17.15
CA GLY A 127 -13.30 4.37 -17.78
C GLY A 127 -14.05 4.58 -19.09
N TYR A 128 -13.33 5.01 -20.11
CA TYR A 128 -13.88 5.22 -21.46
C TYR A 128 -14.48 3.95 -22.09
N TYR A 129 -13.99 2.77 -21.69
CA TYR A 129 -14.42 1.46 -22.20
C TYR A 129 -15.40 0.73 -21.28
N HIS A 130 -16.08 1.44 -20.40
CA HIS A 130 -16.97 0.87 -19.38
C HIS A 130 -18.06 -0.06 -19.96
N TYR A 131 -18.61 0.29 -21.12
CA TYR A 131 -19.66 -0.49 -21.79
C TYR A 131 -19.13 -1.52 -22.79
N SER A 132 -17.80 -1.66 -22.91
CA SER A 132 -17.24 -2.68 -23.80
C SER A 132 -17.49 -4.09 -23.26
N TYR A 133 -17.80 -5.02 -24.13
CA TYR A 133 -18.00 -6.44 -23.79
C TYR A 133 -16.72 -7.14 -23.31
N SER A 134 -15.55 -6.61 -23.65
CA SER A 134 -14.25 -7.22 -23.37
C SER A 134 -13.57 -6.69 -22.13
N VAL A 135 -14.09 -5.63 -21.49
CA VAL A 135 -13.44 -4.92 -20.39
C VAL A 135 -14.11 -5.21 -19.05
N VAL A 136 -13.29 -5.44 -18.03
CA VAL A 136 -13.74 -5.54 -16.64
C VAL A 136 -14.00 -4.15 -16.09
N ARG A 137 -15.18 -3.94 -15.52
CA ARG A 137 -15.62 -2.65 -14.97
C ARG A 137 -15.05 -2.41 -13.57
N GLY A 138 -13.73 -2.22 -13.50
CA GLY A 138 -12.97 -2.02 -12.28
C GLY A 138 -12.15 -3.25 -11.86
N CYS A 139 -10.88 -3.04 -11.53
CA CYS A 139 -10.00 -4.12 -11.06
C CYS A 139 -10.35 -4.59 -9.63
N ASP A 140 -11.13 -3.80 -8.87
CA ASP A 140 -11.67 -4.14 -7.56
C ASP A 140 -12.59 -5.36 -7.56
N ARG A 141 -13.14 -5.71 -8.72
CA ARG A 141 -13.90 -6.96 -8.90
C ARG A 141 -13.03 -8.22 -8.90
N VAL A 142 -11.74 -8.06 -9.12
CA VAL A 142 -10.78 -9.17 -9.23
C VAL A 142 -9.84 -9.24 -8.03
N VAL A 143 -9.33 -8.07 -7.58
CA VAL A 143 -8.39 -7.94 -6.47
C VAL A 143 -8.83 -6.80 -5.54
N PRO A 144 -8.59 -6.89 -4.22
CA PRO A 144 -8.90 -5.81 -3.30
C PRO A 144 -8.00 -4.61 -3.58
N VAL A 145 -8.59 -3.41 -3.70
CA VAL A 145 -7.89 -2.16 -3.99
C VAL A 145 -7.75 -1.34 -2.72
N ASP A 146 -6.55 -0.84 -2.46
CA ASP A 146 -6.24 0.00 -1.31
C ASP A 146 -6.34 1.49 -1.61
N ILE A 147 -5.83 1.90 -2.78
CA ILE A 147 -5.79 3.29 -3.23
C ILE A 147 -6.25 3.37 -4.69
N TYR A 148 -7.09 4.36 -4.97
CA TYR A 148 -7.52 4.70 -6.33
C TYR A 148 -6.87 6.00 -6.76
N VAL A 149 -6.24 6.00 -7.93
CA VAL A 149 -5.66 7.20 -8.55
C VAL A 149 -6.51 7.56 -9.77
N PRO A 150 -7.29 8.65 -9.72
CA PRO A 150 -8.15 9.06 -10.83
C PRO A 150 -7.34 9.76 -11.92
N GLY A 151 -7.84 9.66 -13.16
CA GLY A 151 -7.26 10.32 -14.35
C GLY A 151 -7.33 9.42 -15.59
N CYS A 152 -7.11 10.00 -16.76
CA CYS A 152 -7.11 9.24 -18.03
C CYS A 152 -6.14 9.83 -19.06
N PRO A 153 -4.83 9.51 -18.92
CA PRO A 153 -4.14 8.94 -17.78
C PRO A 153 -4.00 9.94 -16.61
N PRO A 154 -3.82 9.48 -15.37
CA PRO A 154 -3.41 10.36 -14.29
C PRO A 154 -1.97 10.81 -14.52
N THR A 155 -1.62 12.00 -14.04
CA THR A 155 -0.24 12.50 -14.10
C THR A 155 0.68 11.67 -13.19
N ALA A 156 1.98 11.72 -13.47
CA ALA A 156 2.98 11.05 -12.63
C ALA A 156 2.93 11.53 -11.17
N GLU A 157 2.67 12.85 -10.95
CA GLU A 157 2.48 13.42 -9.61
C GLU A 157 1.28 12.82 -8.87
N ALA A 158 0.20 12.53 -9.59
CA ALA A 158 -0.98 11.89 -8.99
C ALA A 158 -0.64 10.47 -8.51
N LEU A 159 0.18 9.73 -9.24
CA LEU A 159 0.68 8.42 -8.79
C LEU A 159 1.61 8.55 -7.59
N VAL A 160 2.56 9.50 -7.59
CA VAL A 160 3.42 9.79 -6.43
C VAL A 160 2.56 10.11 -5.20
N TYR A 161 1.54 10.95 -5.36
CA TYR A 161 0.59 11.24 -4.29
C TYR A 161 -0.15 10.00 -3.80
N GLY A 162 -0.54 9.10 -4.71
CA GLY A 162 -1.14 7.80 -4.40
C GLY A 162 -0.23 6.95 -3.49
N PHE A 163 1.07 6.90 -3.76
CA PHE A 163 2.04 6.24 -2.89
C PHE A 163 2.13 6.90 -1.52
N LEU A 164 2.15 8.23 -1.44
CA LEU A 164 2.16 8.94 -0.16
C LEU A 164 0.89 8.65 0.66
N GLN A 165 -0.27 8.51 0.01
CA GLN A 165 -1.50 8.10 0.69
C GLN A 165 -1.44 6.65 1.16
N LEU A 166 -0.86 5.75 0.37
CA LEU A 166 -0.64 4.36 0.78
C LEU A 166 0.27 4.28 2.01
N GLN A 167 1.38 5.02 2.03
CA GLN A 167 2.26 5.12 3.19
C GLN A 167 1.53 5.60 4.44
N LYS A 168 0.66 6.64 4.30
CA LYS A 168 -0.18 7.11 5.41
C LYS A 168 -1.15 6.03 5.89
N LYS A 169 -1.75 5.28 4.96
CA LYS A 169 -2.64 4.16 5.29
C LYS A 169 -1.89 3.09 6.10
N ILE A 170 -0.72 2.65 5.66
CA ILE A 170 0.10 1.65 6.33
C ILE A 170 0.47 2.11 7.75
N ARG A 171 0.90 3.37 7.92
CA ARG A 171 1.24 3.93 9.24
C ARG A 171 0.06 3.96 10.22
N ARG A 172 -1.18 4.10 9.72
CA ARG A 172 -2.40 4.14 10.54
C ARG A 172 -2.91 2.74 10.91
N THR A 173 -2.63 1.73 10.10
CA THR A 173 -3.22 0.39 10.24
C THR A 173 -2.76 -0.32 11.52
N GLY A 174 -1.61 0.03 12.10
CA GLY A 174 -1.19 -0.34 13.46
C GLY A 174 -1.11 -1.86 13.74
N THR A 175 -1.16 -2.71 12.72
CA THR A 175 -1.12 -4.16 12.88
C THR A 175 0.08 -4.78 12.17
N ILE A 176 0.77 -5.69 12.85
CA ILE A 176 1.87 -6.48 12.28
C ILE A 176 1.33 -7.42 11.21
N ALA A 177 0.14 -7.99 11.44
CA ALA A 177 -0.59 -8.79 10.47
C ALA A 177 -1.69 -7.96 9.80
N ARG A 178 -1.82 -8.10 8.49
CA ARG A 178 -2.93 -7.54 7.73
C ARG A 178 -3.99 -8.61 7.50
#